data_cdf329f7fd1db3c01d8f1fa56839fce8
#
_entry.id   cdf329f7fd1db3c01d8f1fa56839fce8
#
_cell.length_a   1.000
_cell.length_b   1.000
_cell.length_c   1.000
_cell.angle_alpha   90.00
_cell.angle_beta   90.00
_cell.angle_gamma   90.00
#
_symmetry.space_group_name_H-M   'P 1'
#
loop_
_entity.id
_entity.type
_entity.pdbx_description
1 polymer ?
#
loop_
_entity_poly.entity_id
_entity_poly.type
_entity_poly.pdbx_seq_one_letter_code
_entity_poly.pdbx_strand_id
1 'polypeptide(L)'
;QINDSNILILGLTFKENCPDIRNTKVVDLVKALEQYNVNITIYDPYVDPQEAKKFFGLNCLNLPPNNLSDELFSCIVGAVKHDAFRGLDIDSMLKSNGVIYDIKGSLVHYDKRL
;
A
#
# COMPACT_ATOMS: atom_id res chain seq x y z
N GLN A 1 5.76 -17.48 -1.77
CA GLN A 1 5.27 -17.71 -0.41
C GLN A 1 4.89 -16.40 0.27
N ILE A 2 3.67 -16.30 0.78
CA ILE A 2 3.21 -15.07 1.42
C ILE A 2 3.25 -15.08 2.95
N ASN A 3 3.37 -16.25 3.57
CA ASN A 3 3.50 -16.32 5.03
C ASN A 3 4.79 -15.64 5.48
N ASP A 4 4.69 -14.84 6.53
CA ASP A 4 5.82 -14.08 7.11
C ASP A 4 6.42 -13.05 6.15
N SER A 5 5.67 -12.65 5.13
CA SER A 5 6.10 -11.64 4.19
C SER A 5 5.67 -10.25 4.64
N ASN A 6 6.43 -9.25 4.22
CA ASN A 6 6.06 -7.84 4.41
C ASN A 6 5.45 -7.32 3.11
N ILE A 7 4.25 -6.79 3.20
CA ILE A 7 3.51 -6.27 2.05
C ILE A 7 3.23 -4.80 2.25
N LEU A 8 3.54 -4.00 1.24
CA LEU A 8 3.23 -2.57 1.22
C LEU A 8 2.06 -2.34 0.28
N ILE A 9 1.02 -1.67 0.79
CA ILE A 9 -0.12 -1.29 -0.02
C ILE A 9 -0.09 0.23 -0.19
N LEU A 10 -0.07 0.68 -1.43
CA LEU A 10 -0.05 2.10 -1.78
C LEU A 10 -1.46 2.53 -2.15
N GLY A 11 -2.08 3.29 -1.26
CA GLY A 11 -3.40 3.84 -1.47
C GLY A 11 -4.47 3.16 -0.64
N LEU A 12 -5.24 3.96 0.06
CA LEU A 12 -6.38 3.49 0.85
C LEU A 12 -7.66 4.25 0.50
N THR A 13 -7.54 5.44 -0.11
CA THR A 13 -8.70 6.26 -0.41
C THR A 13 -9.59 5.62 -1.47
N PHE A 14 -10.84 6.12 -1.55
CA PHE A 14 -11.82 5.62 -2.51
C PHE A 14 -11.38 5.88 -3.96
N LYS A 15 -10.80 7.04 -4.23
CA LYS A 15 -10.31 7.36 -5.57
C LYS A 15 -9.08 8.25 -5.50
N GLU A 16 -8.39 8.37 -6.64
CA GLU A 16 -7.11 9.05 -6.71
C GLU A 16 -7.20 10.52 -6.31
N ASN A 17 -6.15 10.98 -5.64
CA ASN A 17 -5.93 12.39 -5.28
C ASN A 17 -7.05 12.97 -4.42
N CYS A 18 -7.69 12.12 -3.63
CA CYS A 18 -8.83 12.51 -2.80
C CYS A 18 -8.69 11.86 -1.42
N PRO A 19 -8.98 12.58 -0.33
CA PRO A 19 -8.81 12.02 1.02
C PRO A 19 -9.97 11.14 1.50
N ASP A 20 -11.00 10.94 0.69
CA ASP A 20 -12.18 10.19 1.09
C ASP A 20 -11.87 8.70 1.21
N ILE A 21 -12.00 8.13 2.41
CA ILE A 21 -11.78 6.70 2.63
C ILE A 21 -13.08 5.91 2.75
N ARG A 22 -14.22 6.58 2.63
CA ARG A 22 -15.52 5.90 2.64
C ARG A 22 -15.68 5.09 1.35
N ASN A 23 -16.29 3.93 1.46
CA ASN A 23 -16.58 3.06 0.30
C ASN A 23 -15.33 2.53 -0.41
N THR A 24 -14.17 2.59 0.24
CA THR A 24 -12.96 2.06 -0.40
C THR A 24 -13.00 0.54 -0.47
N LYS A 25 -12.54 0.01 -1.60
CA LYS A 25 -12.42 -1.44 -1.80
C LYS A 25 -11.09 -1.98 -1.28
N VAL A 26 -10.15 -1.11 -0.96
CA VAL A 26 -8.84 -1.54 -0.47
C VAL A 26 -8.95 -2.24 0.87
N VAL A 27 -9.94 -1.86 1.68
CA VAL A 27 -10.18 -2.52 2.96
C VAL A 27 -10.46 -4.02 2.76
N ASP A 28 -11.22 -4.37 1.73
CA ASP A 28 -11.49 -5.77 1.43
C ASP A 28 -10.21 -6.54 1.09
N LEU A 29 -9.31 -5.90 0.34
CA LEU A 29 -8.02 -6.49 0.02
C LEU A 29 -7.19 -6.73 1.27
N VAL A 30 -7.14 -5.73 2.16
CA VAL A 30 -6.39 -5.84 3.40
C VAL A 30 -6.94 -6.97 4.26
N LYS A 31 -8.27 -7.03 4.40
CA LYS A 31 -8.92 -8.07 5.21
C LYS A 31 -8.64 -9.46 4.66
N ALA A 32 -8.63 -9.61 3.34
CA ALA A 32 -8.31 -10.89 2.73
C ALA A 32 -6.86 -11.30 3.01
N LEU A 33 -5.94 -10.35 2.95
CA LEU A 33 -4.52 -10.63 3.20
C LEU A 33 -4.25 -10.93 4.67
N GLU A 34 -5.03 -10.37 5.57
CA GLU A 34 -4.85 -10.60 7.01
C GLU A 34 -5.10 -12.04 7.43
N GLN A 35 -5.71 -12.85 6.57
CA GLN A 35 -5.91 -14.27 6.83
C GLN A 35 -4.61 -15.07 6.75
N TYR A 36 -3.57 -14.46 6.24
CA TYR A 36 -2.24 -15.08 6.13
C TYR A 36 -1.31 -14.45 7.15
N ASN A 37 -0.19 -15.10 7.44
CA ASN A 37 0.81 -14.53 8.35
C ASN A 37 1.67 -13.52 7.60
N VAL A 38 1.08 -12.38 7.25
CA VAL A 38 1.78 -11.31 6.54
C VAL A 38 1.73 -10.05 7.37
N ASN A 39 2.78 -9.24 7.23
CA ASN A 39 2.86 -7.93 7.85
C ASN A 39 2.47 -6.89 6.79
N ILE A 40 1.38 -6.18 7.02
CA ILE A 40 0.84 -5.24 6.05
C ILE A 40 1.14 -3.83 6.49
N THR A 41 1.77 -3.06 5.60
CA THR A 41 1.98 -1.62 5.76
C THR A 41 1.15 -0.92 4.71
N ILE A 42 0.36 0.06 5.12
CA ILE A 42 -0.47 0.85 4.21
C ILE A 42 0.06 2.28 4.21
N TYR A 43 0.33 2.82 3.03
CA TYR A 43 0.76 4.20 2.89
C TYR A 43 -0.19 4.94 1.97
N ASP A 44 -0.71 6.08 2.44
CA ASP A 44 -1.52 6.97 1.63
C ASP A 44 -1.36 8.39 2.17
N PRO A 45 -0.75 9.30 1.39
CA PRO A 45 -0.47 10.67 1.87
C PRO A 45 -1.74 11.50 2.10
N TYR A 46 -2.88 11.07 1.55
CA TYR A 46 -4.13 11.81 1.68
C TYR A 46 -4.97 11.34 2.86
N VAL A 47 -4.60 10.24 3.52
CA VAL A 47 -5.39 9.66 4.58
C VAL A 47 -5.01 10.25 5.92
N ASP A 48 -6.04 10.57 6.72
CA ASP A 48 -5.86 10.87 8.14
C ASP A 48 -5.72 9.53 8.87
N PRO A 49 -4.56 9.25 9.47
CA PRO A 49 -4.35 7.97 10.16
C PRO A 49 -5.38 7.69 11.26
N GLN A 50 -5.88 8.74 11.91
CA GLN A 50 -6.88 8.58 12.96
C GLN A 50 -8.20 8.10 12.39
N GLU A 51 -8.57 8.60 11.21
CA GLU A 51 -9.80 8.16 10.55
C GLU A 51 -9.71 6.71 10.10
N ALA A 52 -8.58 6.32 9.55
CA ALA A 52 -8.39 4.94 9.12
C ALA A 52 -8.51 3.98 10.30
N LYS A 53 -7.95 4.35 11.44
CA LYS A 53 -8.05 3.55 12.65
C LYS A 53 -9.48 3.50 13.17
N LYS A 54 -10.15 4.64 13.18
CA LYS A 54 -11.50 4.75 13.71
C LYS A 54 -12.52 3.97 12.87
N PHE A 55 -12.46 4.10 11.55
CA PHE A 55 -13.47 3.52 10.67
C PHE A 55 -13.18 2.07 10.31
N PHE A 56 -11.91 1.70 10.19
CA PHE A 56 -11.55 0.37 9.68
C PHE A 56 -10.67 -0.44 10.62
N GLY A 57 -10.17 0.16 11.69
CA GLY A 57 -9.21 -0.51 12.56
C GLY A 57 -7.85 -0.72 11.90
N LEU A 58 -7.53 0.04 10.88
CA LEU A 58 -6.30 -0.11 10.13
C LEU A 58 -5.28 0.96 10.49
N ASN A 59 -4.01 0.57 10.48
CA ASN A 59 -2.90 1.49 10.67
C ASN A 59 -2.42 1.94 9.29
N CYS A 60 -2.65 3.22 8.98
CA CYS A 60 -2.25 3.79 7.70
C CYS A 60 -1.21 4.88 7.94
N LEU A 61 -0.12 4.83 7.20
CA LEU A 61 0.92 5.85 7.27
C LEU A 61 0.62 6.94 6.26
N ASN A 62 0.86 8.19 6.63
CA ASN A 62 0.75 9.31 5.69
C ASN A 62 2.11 9.93 5.36
N LEU A 63 3.19 9.27 5.77
CA LEU A 63 4.56 9.61 5.39
C LEU A 63 5.17 8.44 4.64
N PRO A 64 6.08 8.69 3.70
CA PRO A 64 6.67 7.60 2.91
C PRO A 64 7.37 6.57 3.78
N PRO A 65 7.11 5.27 3.58
CA PRO A 65 7.67 4.24 4.41
C PRO A 65 9.19 4.13 4.35
N ASN A 66 9.81 4.53 3.26
CA ASN A 66 11.26 4.45 3.12
C ASN A 66 11.99 5.38 4.09
N ASN A 67 11.29 6.31 4.73
CA ASN A 67 11.87 7.17 5.75
C ASN A 67 11.74 6.58 7.16
N LEU A 68 11.05 5.45 7.31
CA LEU A 68 10.64 4.94 8.60
C LEU A 68 11.35 3.65 8.99
N SER A 69 11.90 2.92 8.03
CA SER A 69 12.38 1.57 8.31
C SER A 69 13.40 1.15 7.26
N ASP A 70 14.34 0.28 7.69
CA ASP A 70 15.25 -0.39 6.78
C ASP A 70 14.65 -1.67 6.21
N GLU A 71 13.43 -1.99 6.60
CA GLU A 71 12.77 -3.20 6.11
C GLU A 71 12.40 -3.06 4.65
N LEU A 72 12.57 -4.15 3.92
CA LEU A 72 12.15 -4.24 2.53
C LEU A 72 10.89 -5.07 2.42
N PHE A 73 10.13 -4.81 1.37
CA PHE A 73 8.86 -5.48 1.14
C PHE A 73 8.98 -6.61 0.12
N SER A 74 8.32 -7.71 0.39
CA SER A 74 8.24 -8.83 -0.54
C SER A 74 7.27 -8.55 -1.67
N CYS A 75 6.27 -7.70 -1.42
CA CYS A 75 5.26 -7.36 -2.39
C CYS A 75 4.83 -5.90 -2.18
N ILE A 76 4.69 -5.17 -3.27
CA ILE A 76 4.17 -3.81 -3.24
C ILE A 76 2.95 -3.77 -4.15
N VAL A 77 1.82 -3.30 -3.62
CA VAL A 77 0.56 -3.26 -4.35
C VAL A 77 0.16 -1.81 -4.57
N GLY A 78 0.05 -1.41 -5.83
CA GLY A 78 -0.49 -0.10 -6.19
C GLY A 78 -2.01 -0.20 -6.29
N ALA A 79 -2.72 0.20 -5.25
CA ALA A 79 -4.16 0.01 -5.14
C ALA A 79 -4.97 1.25 -5.55
N VAL A 80 -4.41 2.44 -5.39
CA VAL A 80 -5.06 3.70 -5.78
C VAL A 80 -4.04 4.54 -6.56
N LYS A 81 -4.49 5.20 -7.60
CA LYS A 81 -3.61 5.92 -8.51
C LYS A 81 -3.40 7.38 -8.07
N HIS A 82 -2.75 7.59 -6.93
CA HIS A 82 -2.39 8.93 -6.50
C HIS A 82 -1.16 9.44 -7.27
N ASP A 83 -1.20 10.69 -7.70
CA ASP A 83 -0.06 11.29 -8.37
C ASP A 83 1.18 11.32 -7.49
N ALA A 84 1.00 11.44 -6.19
CA ALA A 84 2.11 11.46 -5.24
C ALA A 84 2.96 10.19 -5.28
N PHE A 85 2.40 9.07 -5.73
CA PHE A 85 3.15 7.81 -5.80
C PHE A 85 4.19 7.80 -6.91
N ARG A 86 4.07 8.67 -7.89
CA ARG A 86 5.03 8.72 -8.99
C ARG A 86 6.43 9.11 -8.54
N GLY A 87 6.52 9.82 -7.41
CA GLY A 87 7.82 10.22 -6.87
C GLY A 87 8.46 9.21 -5.94
N LEU A 88 7.82 8.08 -5.69
CA LEU A 88 8.36 7.07 -4.80
C LEU A 88 9.43 6.23 -5.49
N ASP A 89 10.49 5.95 -4.76
CA ASP A 89 11.53 5.02 -5.22
C ASP A 89 11.11 3.60 -4.83
N ILE A 90 10.26 3.02 -5.66
CA ILE A 90 9.67 1.71 -5.40
C ILE A 90 10.74 0.63 -5.31
N ASP A 91 11.73 0.69 -6.21
CA ASP A 91 12.77 -0.32 -6.25
C ASP A 91 13.59 -0.39 -4.97
N SER A 92 13.78 0.77 -4.31
CA SER A 92 14.56 0.79 -3.07
C SER A 92 13.82 0.14 -1.90
N MET A 93 12.50 -0.02 -2.02
CA MET A 93 11.68 -0.60 -0.96
C MET A 93 11.40 -2.07 -1.19
N LEU A 94 11.75 -2.62 -2.33
CA LEU A 94 11.39 -3.98 -2.71
C LEU A 94 12.57 -4.92 -2.50
N LYS A 95 12.29 -6.09 -1.93
CA LYS A 95 13.29 -7.15 -1.82
C LYS A 95 13.71 -7.62 -3.21
N SER A 96 14.92 -8.23 -3.32
CA SER A 96 15.45 -8.67 -4.60
C SER A 96 14.55 -9.66 -5.33
N ASN A 97 13.78 -10.45 -4.59
CA ASN A 97 12.83 -11.41 -5.17
C ASN A 97 11.39 -10.92 -5.04
N GLY A 98 11.21 -9.63 -4.79
CA GLY A 98 9.89 -9.08 -4.56
C GLY A 98 9.09 -8.89 -5.84
N VAL A 99 7.79 -8.71 -5.67
CA VAL A 99 6.83 -8.57 -6.78
C VAL A 99 6.06 -7.27 -6.60
N ILE A 100 5.78 -6.61 -7.71
CA ILE A 100 4.96 -5.40 -7.74
C ILE A 100 3.68 -5.70 -8.50
N TYR A 101 2.53 -5.42 -7.86
CA TYR A 101 1.21 -5.49 -8.50
C TYR A 101 0.66 -4.08 -8.57
N ASP A 102 0.51 -3.56 -9.78
CA ASP A 102 0.01 -2.21 -10.00
C ASP A 102 -1.39 -2.29 -10.59
N ILE A 103 -2.39 -2.35 -9.71
CA ILE A 103 -3.78 -2.58 -10.10
C ILE A 103 -4.30 -1.45 -10.96
N LYS A 104 -3.89 -0.22 -10.67
CA LYS A 104 -4.42 0.97 -11.35
C LYS A 104 -3.46 1.59 -12.35
N GLY A 105 -2.28 1.01 -12.54
CA GLY A 105 -1.29 1.58 -13.43
C GLY A 105 -0.66 2.87 -12.92
N SER A 106 -0.55 3.01 -11.59
CA SER A 106 -0.10 4.25 -10.96
C SER A 106 1.40 4.31 -10.71
N LEU A 107 2.08 3.19 -10.79
CA LEU A 107 3.51 3.11 -10.45
C LEU A 107 4.35 3.24 -11.71
N VAL A 108 5.49 3.90 -11.55
CA VAL A 108 6.42 4.11 -12.67
C VAL A 108 7.06 2.79 -13.09
N HIS A 109 7.28 1.90 -12.13
CA HIS A 109 8.01 0.67 -12.36
C HIS A 109 7.22 -0.48 -11.73
N TYR A 110 6.87 -1.48 -12.52
CA TYR A 110 6.04 -2.57 -12.02
C TYR A 110 6.31 -3.88 -12.77
N ASP A 111 6.10 -5.00 -12.07
CA ASP A 111 6.26 -6.33 -12.65
C ASP A 111 4.96 -6.85 -13.25
N LYS A 112 3.84 -6.52 -12.64
CA LYS A 112 2.54 -6.99 -13.11
C LYS A 112 1.48 -5.92 -12.96
N ARG A 113 0.55 -5.94 -13.90
CA ARG A 113 -0.63 -5.09 -13.86
C ARG A 113 -1.87 -5.98 -13.93
N LEU A 114 -2.76 -5.75 -13.01
CA LEU A 114 -4.02 -6.48 -12.96
C LEU A 114 -5.15 -5.70 -13.61
#